data_0c405f14fc34de66bec6c812c0b9e922
#
_entry.id   0c405f14fc34de66bec6c812c0b9e922
#
_cell.length_a   1.000
_cell.length_b   1.000
_cell.length_c   1.000
_cell.angle_alpha   90.00
_cell.angle_beta   90.00
_cell.angle_gamma   90.00
#
_symmetry.space_group_name_H-M   'P 1'
#
loop_
_entity.id
_entity.type
_entity.pdbx_description
1 polymer ?
#
loop_
_entity_poly.entity_id
_entity_poly.type
_entity_poly.pdbx_seq_one_letter_code
_entity_poly.pdbx_strand_id
1 'polypeptide(L)'
;MFKKILVANRGEIALRILRTCRLLGIDSVMVHSEADSDAIYVKLANESVCIGPPPSSKSYLNIPAIIAAAEVTNAQAIHPGYGFLSENADFADQVEKSGFVFIGPKAETIRLMGDKISAKHAMIEVGIPCVPGFEGALPDDESELLRIAKQVGYPVLIKATGGGGGRGMRAVHHESELLTSVQMTKSEA
;
A
#
# COMPACT_ATOMS: atom_id res chain seq x y z
N MET A 1 -1.93 -24.36 11.00
CA MET A 1 -1.48 -23.96 9.67
C MET A 1 -2.71 -23.88 8.78
N PHE A 2 -2.80 -22.89 7.89
CA PHE A 2 -3.92 -22.79 6.94
C PHE A 2 -3.94 -23.97 5.99
N LYS A 3 -5.13 -24.39 5.58
CA LYS A 3 -5.33 -25.39 4.52
C LYS A 3 -5.49 -24.75 3.14
N LYS A 4 -6.13 -23.57 3.08
CA LYS A 4 -6.43 -22.87 1.85
C LYS A 4 -6.30 -21.36 2.03
N ILE A 5 -5.60 -20.68 1.11
CA ILE A 5 -5.36 -19.23 1.10
C ILE A 5 -5.81 -18.66 -0.24
N LEU A 6 -6.54 -17.54 -0.22
CA LEU A 6 -6.81 -16.73 -1.39
C LEU A 6 -5.70 -15.69 -1.57
N VAL A 7 -5.19 -15.54 -2.79
CA VAL A 7 -4.20 -14.53 -3.17
C VAL A 7 -4.90 -13.39 -3.91
N ALA A 8 -5.04 -12.25 -3.23
CA ALA A 8 -5.69 -11.04 -3.75
C ALA A 8 -4.69 -10.18 -4.53
N ASN A 9 -4.05 -10.76 -5.54
CA ASN A 9 -3.08 -10.07 -6.39
C ASN A 9 -2.94 -10.82 -7.74
N ARG A 10 -2.04 -10.35 -8.60
CA ARG A 10 -1.81 -10.90 -9.95
C ARG A 10 -0.33 -11.00 -10.28
N GLY A 11 -0.03 -11.57 -11.47
CA GLY A 11 1.30 -11.55 -12.07
C GLY A 11 2.37 -12.29 -11.26
N GLU A 12 3.54 -11.70 -11.19
CA GLU A 12 4.73 -12.29 -10.56
C GLU A 12 4.51 -12.55 -9.06
N ILE A 13 3.94 -11.59 -8.34
CA ILE A 13 3.74 -11.75 -6.90
C ILE A 13 2.74 -12.86 -6.57
N ALA A 14 1.66 -13.00 -7.34
CA ALA A 14 0.72 -14.11 -7.17
C ALA A 14 1.42 -15.45 -7.39
N LEU A 15 2.25 -15.58 -8.43
CA LEU A 15 3.04 -16.76 -8.71
C LEU A 15 4.06 -17.06 -7.58
N ARG A 16 4.70 -16.04 -7.02
CA ARG A 16 5.63 -16.19 -5.91
C ARG A 16 4.94 -16.76 -4.67
N ILE A 17 3.77 -16.22 -4.30
CA ILE A 17 2.98 -16.71 -3.16
C ILE A 17 2.53 -18.16 -3.42
N LEU A 18 2.03 -18.45 -4.62
CA LEU A 18 1.62 -19.82 -5.02
C LEU A 18 2.74 -20.84 -4.81
N ARG A 19 3.96 -20.52 -5.22
CA ARG A 19 5.12 -21.41 -5.03
C ARG A 19 5.35 -21.71 -3.54
N THR A 20 5.24 -20.72 -2.67
CA THR A 20 5.37 -20.91 -1.23
C THR A 20 4.22 -21.74 -0.66
N CYS A 21 2.97 -21.49 -1.08
CA CYS A 21 1.83 -22.31 -0.69
C CYS A 21 2.06 -23.79 -1.03
N ARG A 22 2.52 -24.09 -2.23
CA ARG A 22 2.86 -25.45 -2.65
C ARG A 22 3.92 -26.11 -1.77
N LEU A 23 5.01 -25.39 -1.45
CA LEU A 23 6.07 -25.90 -0.58
C LEU A 23 5.56 -26.22 0.83
N LEU A 24 4.55 -25.48 1.31
CA LEU A 24 3.94 -25.66 2.62
C LEU A 24 2.74 -26.62 2.62
N GLY A 25 2.35 -27.17 1.47
CA GLY A 25 1.16 -28.03 1.35
C GLY A 25 -0.15 -27.26 1.57
N ILE A 26 -0.20 -25.97 1.22
CA ILE A 26 -1.38 -25.10 1.34
C ILE A 26 -2.02 -24.96 -0.05
N ASP A 27 -3.33 -25.21 -0.14
CA ASP A 27 -4.09 -24.94 -1.36
C ASP A 27 -4.18 -23.44 -1.64
N SER A 28 -4.02 -23.06 -2.90
CA SER A 28 -4.06 -21.67 -3.35
C SER A 28 -5.28 -21.39 -4.21
N VAL A 29 -5.99 -20.32 -3.89
CA VAL A 29 -7.03 -19.72 -4.73
C VAL A 29 -6.47 -18.45 -5.35
N MET A 30 -6.46 -18.35 -6.67
CA MET A 30 -6.03 -17.14 -7.38
C MET A 30 -7.22 -16.37 -7.89
N VAL A 31 -7.28 -15.07 -7.56
CA VAL A 31 -8.23 -14.18 -8.24
C VAL A 31 -7.62 -13.68 -9.54
N HIS A 32 -8.46 -13.43 -10.54
CA HIS A 32 -8.03 -12.84 -11.80
C HIS A 32 -9.11 -11.97 -12.42
N SER A 33 -8.72 -10.97 -13.20
CA SER A 33 -9.64 -10.30 -14.13
C SER A 33 -9.84 -11.15 -15.39
N GLU A 34 -10.84 -10.82 -16.18
CA GLU A 34 -11.09 -11.48 -17.49
C GLU A 34 -9.83 -11.49 -18.37
N ALA A 35 -9.04 -10.40 -18.38
CA ALA A 35 -7.83 -10.30 -19.18
C ALA A 35 -6.69 -11.20 -18.71
N ASP A 36 -6.70 -11.63 -17.46
CA ASP A 36 -5.65 -12.45 -16.87
C ASP A 36 -6.04 -13.95 -16.79
N SER A 37 -7.17 -14.36 -17.37
CA SER A 37 -7.68 -15.75 -17.32
C SER A 37 -6.67 -16.79 -17.79
N ASP A 38 -5.83 -16.45 -18.77
CA ASP A 38 -4.80 -17.31 -19.33
C ASP A 38 -3.42 -17.20 -18.65
N ALA A 39 -3.31 -16.38 -17.61
CA ALA A 39 -2.04 -16.15 -16.92
C ALA A 39 -1.51 -17.41 -16.22
N ILE A 40 -0.18 -17.54 -16.17
CA ILE A 40 0.49 -18.74 -15.64
C ILE A 40 0.12 -19.02 -14.17
N TYR A 41 -0.05 -17.98 -13.35
CA TYR A 41 -0.42 -18.12 -11.93
C TYR A 41 -1.85 -18.65 -11.76
N VAL A 42 -2.76 -18.36 -12.72
CA VAL A 42 -4.13 -18.90 -12.75
C VAL A 42 -4.11 -20.38 -13.10
N LYS A 43 -3.38 -20.75 -14.16
CA LYS A 43 -3.26 -22.16 -14.62
C LYS A 43 -2.58 -23.08 -13.61
N LEU A 44 -1.73 -22.54 -12.77
CA LEU A 44 -0.97 -23.31 -11.77
C LEU A 44 -1.67 -23.36 -10.39
N ALA A 45 -2.73 -22.60 -10.17
CA ALA A 45 -3.48 -22.59 -8.92
C ALA A 45 -4.28 -23.89 -8.69
N ASN A 46 -4.61 -24.18 -7.43
CA ASN A 46 -5.56 -25.26 -7.11
C ASN A 46 -6.98 -24.84 -7.53
N GLU A 47 -7.33 -23.58 -7.30
CA GLU A 47 -8.60 -22.97 -7.70
C GLU A 47 -8.36 -21.54 -8.22
N SER A 48 -9.26 -21.05 -9.07
CA SER A 48 -9.23 -19.66 -9.51
C SER A 48 -10.63 -19.08 -9.65
N VAL A 49 -10.75 -17.78 -9.40
CA VAL A 49 -12.02 -17.05 -9.48
C VAL A 49 -11.83 -15.77 -10.29
N CYS A 50 -12.65 -15.61 -11.32
CA CYS A 50 -12.74 -14.34 -12.05
C CYS A 50 -13.49 -13.32 -11.19
N ILE A 51 -12.85 -12.20 -10.88
CA ILE A 51 -13.38 -11.15 -10.00
C ILE A 51 -13.85 -9.90 -10.77
N GLY A 52 -13.87 -9.94 -12.09
CA GLY A 52 -14.41 -8.87 -12.91
C GLY A 52 -13.61 -8.54 -14.17
N PRO A 53 -14.00 -7.44 -14.86
CA PRO A 53 -13.38 -7.04 -16.11
C PRO A 53 -11.96 -6.52 -15.94
N PRO A 54 -11.23 -6.24 -17.07
CA PRO A 54 -9.82 -5.85 -17.05
C PRO A 54 -9.43 -4.65 -16.18
N PRO A 55 -10.23 -3.56 -16.06
CA PRO A 55 -9.86 -2.43 -15.22
C PRO A 55 -9.72 -2.83 -13.75
N SER A 56 -8.58 -2.51 -13.13
CA SER A 56 -8.27 -2.88 -11.74
C SER A 56 -9.29 -2.33 -10.72
N SER A 57 -9.87 -1.17 -10.97
CA SER A 57 -10.94 -0.59 -10.13
C SER A 57 -12.21 -1.43 -10.09
N LYS A 58 -12.42 -2.30 -11.09
CA LYS A 58 -13.58 -3.20 -11.20
C LYS A 58 -13.24 -4.67 -10.92
N SER A 59 -11.99 -4.98 -10.58
CA SER A 59 -11.49 -6.32 -10.31
C SER A 59 -10.58 -6.32 -9.06
N TYR A 60 -9.28 -6.12 -9.20
CA TYR A 60 -8.28 -6.25 -8.12
C TYR A 60 -8.43 -5.22 -6.98
N LEU A 61 -9.14 -4.10 -7.20
CA LEU A 61 -9.48 -3.11 -6.17
C LEU A 61 -10.95 -3.22 -5.71
N ASN A 62 -11.68 -4.22 -6.19
CA ASN A 62 -13.06 -4.48 -5.79
C ASN A 62 -13.09 -5.39 -4.56
N ILE A 63 -13.08 -4.79 -3.37
CA ILE A 63 -13.06 -5.49 -2.09
C ILE A 63 -14.21 -6.50 -1.97
N PRO A 64 -15.49 -6.15 -2.25
CA PRO A 64 -16.59 -7.10 -2.17
C PRO A 64 -16.39 -8.34 -3.06
N ALA A 65 -15.89 -8.18 -4.27
CA ALA A 65 -15.65 -9.31 -5.17
C ALA A 65 -14.54 -10.25 -4.65
N ILE A 66 -13.49 -9.69 -4.02
CA ILE A 66 -12.41 -10.49 -3.41
C ILE A 66 -12.92 -11.26 -2.20
N ILE A 67 -13.71 -10.64 -1.33
CA ILE A 67 -14.29 -11.29 -0.16
C ILE A 67 -15.26 -12.41 -0.60
N ALA A 68 -16.14 -12.14 -1.56
CA ALA A 68 -17.04 -13.16 -2.11
C ALA A 68 -16.26 -14.34 -2.73
N ALA A 69 -15.14 -14.09 -3.42
CA ALA A 69 -14.28 -15.15 -3.91
C ALA A 69 -13.68 -16.00 -2.79
N ALA A 70 -13.32 -15.39 -1.66
CA ALA A 70 -12.84 -16.13 -0.49
C ALA A 70 -13.95 -16.97 0.17
N GLU A 71 -15.16 -16.46 0.23
CA GLU A 71 -16.34 -17.17 0.76
C GLU A 71 -16.67 -18.42 -0.08
N VAL A 72 -16.86 -18.25 -1.39
CA VAL A 72 -17.28 -19.37 -2.27
C VAL A 72 -16.21 -20.46 -2.40
N THR A 73 -14.95 -20.14 -2.18
CA THR A 73 -13.85 -21.11 -2.22
C THR A 73 -13.50 -21.67 -0.85
N ASN A 74 -14.15 -21.23 0.22
CA ASN A 74 -13.85 -21.60 1.61
C ASN A 74 -12.37 -21.35 1.97
N ALA A 75 -11.78 -20.26 1.51
CA ALA A 75 -10.45 -19.83 1.93
C ALA A 75 -10.47 -19.46 3.42
N GLN A 76 -9.37 -19.68 4.12
CA GLN A 76 -9.24 -19.34 5.54
C GLN A 76 -8.53 -18.02 5.77
N ALA A 77 -7.73 -17.60 4.79
CA ALA A 77 -6.95 -16.37 4.86
C ALA A 77 -6.85 -15.73 3.48
N ILE A 78 -6.59 -14.42 3.46
CA ILE A 78 -6.39 -13.64 2.25
C ILE A 78 -4.98 -13.03 2.29
N HIS A 79 -4.17 -13.30 1.27
CA HIS A 79 -2.85 -12.70 1.09
C HIS A 79 -2.92 -11.60 0.05
N PRO A 80 -2.70 -10.33 0.41
CA PRO A 80 -2.83 -9.20 -0.51
C PRO A 80 -1.63 -9.06 -1.47
N GLY A 81 -0.51 -9.73 -1.22
CA GLY A 81 0.74 -9.50 -1.94
C GLY A 81 1.33 -8.13 -1.61
N TYR A 82 1.76 -7.40 -2.64
CA TYR A 82 2.16 -6.00 -2.57
C TYR A 82 1.43 -5.17 -3.65
N GLY A 83 1.33 -3.85 -3.47
CA GLY A 83 0.49 -2.99 -4.32
C GLY A 83 -1.00 -3.28 -4.14
N PHE A 84 -1.83 -2.80 -5.03
CA PHE A 84 -3.30 -2.92 -4.97
C PHE A 84 -3.84 -2.61 -3.56
N LEU A 85 -4.37 -3.63 -2.87
CA LEU A 85 -5.01 -3.47 -1.56
C LEU A 85 -4.09 -3.81 -0.38
N SER A 86 -2.80 -4.10 -0.61
CA SER A 86 -1.88 -4.52 0.47
C SER A 86 -1.67 -3.46 1.56
N GLU A 87 -1.78 -2.18 1.20
CA GLU A 87 -1.65 -1.04 2.12
C GLU A 87 -3.00 -0.36 2.40
N ASN A 88 -4.11 -1.06 2.09
CA ASN A 88 -5.45 -0.55 2.33
C ASN A 88 -5.96 -1.07 3.67
N ALA A 89 -6.04 -0.18 4.67
CA ALA A 89 -6.49 -0.54 6.02
C ALA A 89 -7.96 -0.98 6.06
N ASP A 90 -8.81 -0.39 5.22
CA ASP A 90 -10.23 -0.74 5.17
C ASP A 90 -10.44 -2.13 4.58
N PHE A 91 -9.59 -2.53 3.62
CA PHE A 91 -9.56 -3.91 3.14
C PHE A 91 -9.17 -4.90 4.23
N ALA A 92 -8.10 -4.63 4.97
CA ALA A 92 -7.68 -5.49 6.08
C ALA A 92 -8.78 -5.65 7.14
N ASP A 93 -9.43 -4.55 7.50
CA ASP A 93 -10.53 -4.52 8.46
C ASP A 93 -11.76 -5.30 7.95
N GLN A 94 -12.12 -5.15 6.68
CA GLN A 94 -13.24 -5.89 6.08
C GLN A 94 -12.95 -7.39 5.97
N VAL A 95 -11.73 -7.79 5.63
CA VAL A 95 -11.31 -9.20 5.61
C VAL A 95 -11.49 -9.84 6.98
N GLU A 96 -11.00 -9.19 8.05
CA GLU A 96 -11.12 -9.71 9.41
C GLU A 96 -12.59 -9.73 9.89
N LYS A 97 -13.37 -8.69 9.61
CA LYS A 97 -14.82 -8.64 9.92
C LYS A 97 -15.62 -9.71 9.19
N SER A 98 -15.18 -10.14 8.02
CA SER A 98 -15.79 -11.24 7.26
C SER A 98 -15.36 -12.62 7.75
N GLY A 99 -14.56 -12.72 8.81
CA GLY A 99 -14.13 -13.98 9.43
C GLY A 99 -12.90 -14.63 8.80
N PHE A 100 -12.21 -13.93 7.90
CA PHE A 100 -10.95 -14.39 7.30
C PHE A 100 -9.74 -13.81 8.02
N VAL A 101 -8.60 -14.49 7.94
CA VAL A 101 -7.34 -13.94 8.41
C VAL A 101 -6.71 -13.08 7.31
N PHE A 102 -6.45 -11.80 7.59
CA PHE A 102 -5.63 -10.97 6.72
C PHE A 102 -4.15 -11.32 6.92
N ILE A 103 -3.46 -11.75 5.86
CA ILE A 103 -2.02 -12.04 5.94
C ILE A 103 -1.25 -10.73 5.75
N GLY A 104 -1.03 -10.04 6.85
CA GLY A 104 -0.40 -8.73 6.90
C GLY A 104 -0.51 -8.09 8.27
N PRO A 105 -0.13 -6.81 8.41
CA PRO A 105 -0.32 -6.05 9.65
C PRO A 105 -1.80 -5.81 9.93
N LYS A 106 -2.14 -5.49 11.17
CA LYS A 106 -3.49 -5.04 11.53
C LYS A 106 -3.86 -3.74 10.81
N ALA A 107 -5.15 -3.53 10.58
CA ALA A 107 -5.67 -2.33 9.91
C ALA A 107 -5.21 -1.03 10.57
N GLU A 108 -5.19 -0.97 11.90
CA GLU A 108 -4.67 0.19 12.66
C GLU A 108 -3.20 0.48 12.38
N THR A 109 -2.38 -0.57 12.27
CA THR A 109 -0.95 -0.44 11.93
C THR A 109 -0.76 0.06 10.50
N ILE A 110 -1.58 -0.45 9.56
CA ILE A 110 -1.55 0.03 8.16
C ILE A 110 -1.92 1.52 8.11
N ARG A 111 -2.94 1.97 8.84
CA ARG A 111 -3.32 3.40 8.90
C ARG A 111 -2.20 4.25 9.48
N LEU A 112 -1.63 3.83 10.61
CA LEU A 112 -0.55 4.56 11.27
C LEU A 112 0.67 4.71 10.36
N MET A 113 1.11 3.60 9.73
CA MET A 113 2.32 3.58 8.91
C MET A 113 2.09 4.14 7.49
N GLY A 114 0.84 4.20 7.03
CA GLY A 114 0.47 4.78 5.74
C GLY A 114 0.56 6.30 5.71
N ASP A 115 0.40 6.98 6.85
CA ASP A 115 0.63 8.42 6.98
C ASP A 115 2.07 8.70 7.42
N LYS A 116 2.82 9.43 6.58
CA LYS A 116 4.26 9.66 6.80
C LYS A 116 4.57 10.45 8.06
N ILE A 117 3.68 11.37 8.46
CA ILE A 117 3.85 12.20 9.65
C ILE A 117 3.62 11.35 10.88
N SER A 118 2.49 10.66 10.94
CA SER A 118 2.13 9.78 12.05
C SER A 118 3.16 8.64 12.24
N ALA A 119 3.62 8.04 11.14
CA ALA A 119 4.66 7.02 11.18
C ALA A 119 5.98 7.56 11.76
N LYS A 120 6.41 8.77 11.34
CA LYS A 120 7.62 9.40 11.86
C LYS A 120 7.50 9.68 13.36
N HIS A 121 6.38 10.24 13.81
CA HIS A 121 6.13 10.49 15.24
C HIS A 121 6.19 9.19 16.05
N ALA A 122 5.49 8.14 15.61
CA ALA A 122 5.52 6.85 16.28
C ALA A 122 6.92 6.26 16.39
N MET A 123 7.76 6.43 15.36
CA MET A 123 9.16 5.94 15.40
C MET A 123 10.02 6.76 16.36
N ILE A 124 9.84 8.08 16.41
CA ILE A 124 10.57 8.96 17.35
C ILE A 124 10.21 8.61 18.79
N GLU A 125 8.92 8.41 19.10
CA GLU A 125 8.45 8.05 20.44
C GLU A 125 9.09 6.77 20.98
N VAL A 126 9.39 5.81 20.13
CA VAL A 126 10.08 4.56 20.54
C VAL A 126 11.59 4.62 20.35
N GLY A 127 12.16 5.81 20.11
CA GLY A 127 13.60 6.04 20.04
C GLY A 127 14.29 5.54 18.77
N ILE A 128 13.54 5.29 17.70
CA ILE A 128 14.11 4.90 16.40
C ILE A 128 14.66 6.14 15.68
N PRO A 129 15.93 6.14 15.24
CA PRO A 129 16.50 7.25 14.50
C PRO A 129 15.73 7.54 13.20
N CYS A 130 15.28 8.78 13.05
CA CYS A 130 14.58 9.23 11.86
C CYS A 130 15.42 10.26 11.10
N VAL A 131 15.21 10.34 9.78
CA VAL A 131 15.82 11.40 8.97
C VAL A 131 15.36 12.76 9.51
N PRO A 132 16.29 13.70 9.82
CA PRO A 132 15.94 15.04 10.26
C PRO A 132 15.02 15.74 9.26
N GLY A 133 14.09 16.55 9.79
CA GLY A 133 13.16 17.31 8.96
C GLY A 133 12.00 17.84 9.78
N PHE A 134 11.19 18.68 9.17
CA PHE A 134 10.02 19.25 9.81
C PHE A 134 8.96 18.17 10.12
N GLU A 135 8.37 18.28 11.30
CA GLU A 135 7.37 17.33 11.81
C GLU A 135 5.97 17.95 11.76
N GLY A 136 5.35 17.88 10.61
CA GLY A 136 3.99 18.40 10.42
C GLY A 136 3.67 18.74 8.99
N ALA A 137 2.44 19.25 8.80
CA ALA A 137 2.05 19.85 7.52
C ALA A 137 2.76 21.19 7.36
N LEU A 138 3.24 21.47 6.15
CA LEU A 138 3.86 22.77 5.87
C LEU A 138 2.83 23.88 6.04
N PRO A 139 3.18 24.98 6.76
CA PRO A 139 2.31 26.15 6.88
C PRO A 139 2.10 26.83 5.52
N ASP A 140 1.06 27.66 5.43
CA ASP A 140 0.81 28.49 4.24
C ASP A 140 1.59 29.82 4.29
N ASP A 141 2.07 30.20 5.45
CA ASP A 141 2.86 31.42 5.64
C ASP A 141 4.28 31.25 5.08
N GLU A 142 4.64 32.13 4.14
CA GLU A 142 5.93 32.07 3.43
C GLU A 142 7.13 32.32 4.36
N SER A 143 6.99 33.20 5.33
CA SER A 143 8.06 33.51 6.28
C SER A 143 8.35 32.34 7.22
N GLU A 144 7.32 31.63 7.61
CA GLU A 144 7.43 30.43 8.42
C GLU A 144 8.03 29.26 7.61
N LEU A 145 7.66 29.10 6.33
CA LEU A 145 8.27 28.13 5.43
C LEU A 145 9.78 28.33 5.28
N LEU A 146 10.20 29.59 5.08
CA LEU A 146 11.62 29.97 4.97
C LEU A 146 12.36 29.67 6.28
N ARG A 147 11.73 29.98 7.43
CA ARG A 147 12.29 29.69 8.75
C ARG A 147 12.49 28.19 8.98
N ILE A 148 11.51 27.37 8.63
CA ILE A 148 11.56 25.91 8.75
C ILE A 148 12.68 25.35 7.87
N ALA A 149 12.73 25.73 6.60
CA ALA A 149 13.76 25.24 5.67
C ALA A 149 15.17 25.61 6.13
N LYS A 150 15.34 26.81 6.69
CA LYS A 150 16.63 27.25 7.25
C LYS A 150 17.03 26.46 8.50
N GLN A 151 16.07 26.07 9.35
CA GLN A 151 16.33 25.21 10.50
C GLN A 151 16.73 23.78 10.08
N VAL A 152 16.08 23.22 9.06
CA VAL A 152 16.43 21.90 8.52
C VAL A 152 17.80 21.91 7.85
N GLY A 153 18.13 23.00 7.18
CA GLY A 153 19.40 23.18 6.44
C GLY A 153 19.32 22.71 4.99
N TYR A 154 19.76 23.57 4.07
CA TYR A 154 19.82 23.23 2.65
C TYR A 154 20.97 22.23 2.32
N PRO A 155 20.76 21.30 1.35
CA PRO A 155 19.55 21.13 0.55
C PRO A 155 18.40 20.47 1.33
N VAL A 156 17.17 20.93 1.09
CA VAL A 156 15.95 20.33 1.66
C VAL A 156 15.17 19.55 0.60
N LEU A 157 14.49 18.48 1.01
CA LEU A 157 13.59 17.72 0.15
C LEU A 157 12.14 17.98 0.56
N ILE A 158 11.37 18.63 -0.32
CA ILE A 158 9.94 18.80 -0.17
C ILE A 158 9.25 17.51 -0.63
N LYS A 159 8.25 17.04 0.14
CA LYS A 159 7.47 15.84 -0.19
C LYS A 159 5.99 16.12 0.01
N ALA A 160 5.16 15.70 -0.95
CA ALA A 160 3.72 15.65 -0.77
C ALA A 160 3.35 14.56 0.26
N THR A 161 2.38 14.81 1.12
CA THR A 161 1.93 13.86 2.16
C THR A 161 1.27 12.62 1.57
N GLY A 162 0.48 12.78 0.49
CA GLY A 162 -0.24 11.71 -0.19
C GLY A 162 0.53 11.01 -1.33
N GLY A 163 1.73 11.48 -1.69
CA GLY A 163 2.51 10.94 -2.79
C GLY A 163 3.28 9.66 -2.44
N GLY A 164 3.27 8.69 -3.36
CA GLY A 164 4.09 7.48 -3.31
C GLY A 164 4.98 7.34 -4.55
N GLY A 165 5.99 6.45 -4.50
CA GLY A 165 6.81 6.12 -5.66
C GLY A 165 7.66 7.27 -6.23
N GLY A 166 8.00 8.29 -5.44
CA GLY A 166 8.83 9.43 -5.87
C GLY A 166 8.05 10.58 -6.52
N ARG A 167 6.74 10.49 -6.67
CA ARG A 167 5.91 11.58 -7.18
C ARG A 167 5.71 12.65 -6.09
N GLY A 168 5.64 13.92 -6.50
CA GLY A 168 5.48 15.05 -5.58
C GLY A 168 6.68 15.23 -4.65
N MET A 169 7.91 14.99 -5.13
CA MET A 169 9.15 15.26 -4.41
C MET A 169 10.02 16.24 -5.20
N ARG A 170 10.56 17.27 -4.50
CA ARG A 170 11.48 18.26 -5.09
C ARG A 170 12.63 18.54 -4.13
N ALA A 171 13.85 18.42 -4.65
CA ALA A 171 15.04 18.90 -3.96
C ALA A 171 15.19 20.41 -4.19
N VAL A 172 15.45 21.13 -3.10
CA VAL A 172 15.66 22.59 -3.11
C VAL A 172 17.04 22.86 -2.52
N HIS A 173 17.90 23.43 -3.33
CA HIS A 173 19.30 23.69 -2.96
C HIS A 173 19.51 25.09 -2.35
N HIS A 174 18.68 26.05 -2.73
CA HIS A 174 18.80 27.44 -2.32
C HIS A 174 17.46 28.00 -1.87
N GLU A 175 17.50 28.92 -0.91
CA GLU A 175 16.33 29.58 -0.33
C GLU A 175 15.42 30.23 -1.39
N SER A 176 16.01 30.83 -2.41
CA SER A 176 15.29 31.49 -3.52
C SER A 176 14.35 30.55 -4.32
N GLU A 177 14.57 29.25 -4.28
CA GLU A 177 13.81 28.25 -5.02
C GLU A 177 12.65 27.66 -4.20
N LEU A 178 12.64 27.90 -2.86
CA LEU A 178 11.78 27.20 -1.93
C LEU A 178 10.30 27.40 -2.22
N LEU A 179 9.84 28.64 -2.27
CA LEU A 179 8.41 28.97 -2.40
C LEU A 179 7.82 28.44 -3.70
N THR A 180 8.54 28.62 -4.81
CA THR A 180 8.13 28.09 -6.12
C THR A 180 8.05 26.56 -6.08
N SER A 181 9.01 25.90 -5.46
CA SER A 181 9.06 24.44 -5.34
C SER A 181 7.92 23.90 -4.46
N VAL A 182 7.56 24.60 -3.38
CA VAL A 182 6.41 24.25 -2.53
C VAL A 182 5.12 24.35 -3.32
N GLN A 183 4.89 25.45 -4.04
CA GLN A 183 3.69 25.65 -4.85
C GLN A 183 3.53 24.56 -5.93
N MET A 184 4.62 24.26 -6.65
CA MET A 184 4.64 23.19 -7.64
C MET A 184 4.33 21.83 -7.03
N THR A 185 4.92 21.51 -5.87
CA THR A 185 4.67 20.23 -5.19
C THR A 185 3.23 20.12 -4.69
N LYS A 186 2.63 21.22 -4.19
CA LYS A 186 1.21 21.27 -3.80
C LYS A 186 0.28 21.04 -5.00
N SER A 187 0.63 21.53 -6.18
CA SER A 187 -0.20 21.37 -7.40
C SER A 187 -0.13 19.97 -8.03
N GLU A 188 0.91 19.20 -7.69
CA GLU A 188 1.13 17.83 -8.20
C GLU A 188 0.56 16.73 -7.27
N ALA A 189 0.11 17.12 -6.07
CA ALA A 189 -0.41 16.21 -5.04
C ALA A 189 -1.92 16.05 -5.13
#